data_1b029644330288f64ae2fa813e294b8b
#
_entry.id   1b029644330288f64ae2fa813e294b8b
#
_cell.length_a   1.000
_cell.length_b   1.000
_cell.length_c   1.000
_cell.angle_alpha   90.00
_cell.angle_beta   90.00
_cell.angle_gamma   90.00
#
_symmetry.space_group_name_H-M   'P 1'
#
loop_
_entity.id
_entity.type
_entity.pdbx_description
1 polymer ?
#
loop_
_entity_poly.entity_id
_entity_poly.type
_entity_poly.pdbx_seq_one_letter_code
_entity_poly.pdbx_strand_id
1 'polypeptide(L)'
;MKKYLLIILIITNSILFADTKSRTALVFYPYAMYSNETSFVLGTYLMYISRPQNMEMHIPPTSVIFNGTYSLKKQTVLTVQPELQMMRGKYSISFPTTYKNWPSSFYGIGNNTKEDSKEKYTMQEIEFQSSFKIRFSKKWAIDLFYEMDDYKTLKTETTGELKNHSIAGSENCLISGLGFSIIRDTRDNTFYSTSGGYYKFGNIFFEDFLGSDYSFSQHSIDFRRFFPIALGHAFAFQTMFTYTKDEAPFRKLSDLGNKMRGYDSNRFIDNHRLIVRSEYRLFPWETRLQNRVGLAFFIETGQVSPNLDAFRFTELKCSGGAGLRFMLLPNEKLTLRIDYAIGNNSSDLILTSQEAF
;
A
#
# COMPACT_ATOMS: atom_id res chain seq x y z
N MET A 1 -7.53 -1.45 -25.57
CA MET A 1 -6.65 -2.63 -25.78
C MET A 1 -6.51 -3.37 -24.46
N LYS A 2 -6.80 -4.68 -24.44
CA LYS A 2 -6.67 -5.49 -23.20
C LYS A 2 -5.20 -5.54 -22.79
N LYS A 3 -4.87 -4.98 -21.62
CA LYS A 3 -3.56 -5.14 -20.99
C LYS A 3 -3.48 -6.57 -20.45
N TYR A 4 -2.75 -7.46 -21.11
CA TYR A 4 -2.49 -8.78 -20.59
C TYR A 4 -1.28 -8.66 -19.63
N LEU A 5 -1.53 -8.70 -18.33
CA LEU A 5 -0.51 -8.93 -17.33
C LEU A 5 -0.43 -10.44 -17.12
N LEU A 6 0.64 -11.08 -17.59
CA LEU A 6 0.91 -12.48 -17.30
C LEU A 6 1.81 -12.54 -16.05
N ILE A 7 1.28 -13.01 -14.94
CA ILE A 7 2.07 -13.27 -13.74
C ILE A 7 2.42 -14.75 -13.74
N ILE A 8 3.70 -15.06 -13.85
CA ILE A 8 4.21 -16.42 -13.66
C ILE A 8 4.80 -16.48 -12.25
N LEU A 9 4.10 -17.13 -11.36
CA LEU A 9 4.55 -17.36 -10.00
C LEU A 9 5.35 -18.66 -9.96
N ILE A 10 6.67 -18.57 -9.76
CA ILE A 10 7.50 -19.76 -9.50
C ILE A 10 7.53 -19.95 -7.97
N ILE A 11 6.55 -20.68 -7.44
CA ILE A 11 6.55 -21.06 -6.02
C ILE A 11 7.43 -22.31 -5.87
N THR A 12 8.72 -22.09 -5.69
CA THR A 12 9.62 -23.15 -5.21
C THR A 12 9.92 -22.84 -3.74
N ASN A 13 9.52 -23.74 -2.81
CA ASN A 13 9.84 -23.69 -1.37
C ASN A 13 9.95 -22.25 -0.80
N SER A 14 8.82 -21.57 -0.66
CA SER A 14 8.72 -20.17 -0.23
C SER A 14 9.20 -19.90 1.21
N ILE A 15 9.54 -20.94 1.98
CA ILE A 15 10.05 -20.83 3.35
C ILE A 15 11.46 -21.43 3.34
N LEU A 16 12.48 -20.56 3.45
CA LEU A 16 13.86 -21.00 3.54
C LEU A 16 14.21 -21.54 4.93
N PHE A 17 13.60 -20.96 5.96
CA PHE A 17 13.84 -21.33 7.34
C PHE A 17 12.61 -20.95 8.19
N ALA A 18 12.22 -21.84 9.11
CA ALA A 18 11.25 -21.52 10.15
C ALA A 18 11.60 -22.27 11.43
N ASP A 19 11.87 -21.54 12.50
CA ASP A 19 12.01 -22.08 13.85
C ASP A 19 10.72 -21.86 14.63
N THR A 20 10.01 -22.92 14.91
CA THR A 20 8.75 -22.87 15.64
C THR A 20 8.91 -22.49 17.11
N LYS A 21 10.08 -22.73 17.71
CA LYS A 21 10.37 -22.36 19.10
C LYS A 21 10.60 -20.86 19.25
N SER A 22 11.40 -20.24 18.37
CA SER A 22 11.65 -18.80 18.39
C SER A 22 10.65 -17.98 17.58
N ARG A 23 9.71 -18.62 16.86
CA ARG A 23 8.79 -17.98 15.90
C ARG A 23 9.55 -17.06 14.93
N THR A 24 10.69 -17.53 14.46
CA THR A 24 11.52 -16.84 13.48
C THR A 24 11.37 -17.54 12.15
N ALA A 25 11.20 -16.78 11.09
CA ALA A 25 11.07 -17.33 9.74
C ALA A 25 11.76 -16.42 8.72
N LEU A 26 12.26 -17.03 7.65
CA LEU A 26 12.72 -16.38 6.44
C LEU A 26 11.87 -16.87 5.28
N VAL A 27 11.11 -15.96 4.69
CA VAL A 27 10.24 -16.22 3.55
C VAL A 27 10.89 -15.62 2.31
N PHE A 28 11.02 -16.42 1.27
CA PHE A 28 11.59 -16.00 0.00
C PHE A 28 10.71 -16.50 -1.13
N TYR A 29 10.39 -15.64 -2.10
CA TYR A 29 9.81 -16.06 -3.36
C TYR A 29 10.27 -15.17 -4.52
N PRO A 30 10.83 -15.75 -5.59
CA PRO A 30 11.01 -15.08 -6.85
C PRO A 30 9.68 -15.01 -7.59
N TYR A 31 9.51 -13.99 -8.41
CA TYR A 31 8.36 -13.87 -9.30
C TYR A 31 8.76 -13.28 -10.63
N ALA A 32 7.96 -13.57 -11.65
CA ALA A 32 8.09 -12.97 -12.96
C ALA A 32 6.74 -12.44 -13.42
N MET A 33 6.74 -11.31 -14.09
CA MET A 33 5.55 -10.72 -14.68
C MET A 33 5.86 -10.13 -16.05
N TYR A 34 4.82 -9.92 -16.85
CA TYR A 34 4.94 -9.30 -18.15
C TYR A 34 3.88 -8.21 -18.32
N SER A 35 4.29 -7.05 -18.81
CA SER A 35 3.37 -6.03 -19.30
C SER A 35 3.92 -5.37 -20.57
N ASN A 36 3.06 -4.78 -21.37
CA ASN A 36 3.49 -4.09 -22.60
C ASN A 36 4.36 -2.86 -22.30
N GLU A 37 4.19 -2.23 -21.12
CA GLU A 37 4.95 -1.06 -20.71
C GLU A 37 6.36 -1.42 -20.26
N THR A 38 6.51 -2.52 -19.53
CA THR A 38 7.77 -2.93 -18.89
C THR A 38 8.44 -4.11 -19.57
N SER A 39 7.75 -4.85 -20.47
CA SER A 39 8.17 -6.15 -20.97
C SER A 39 8.27 -7.17 -19.84
N PHE A 40 9.20 -8.12 -19.90
CA PHE A 40 9.43 -9.05 -18.81
C PHE A 40 10.05 -8.33 -17.60
N VAL A 41 9.53 -8.63 -16.44
CA VAL A 41 9.98 -8.14 -15.13
C VAL A 41 10.29 -9.35 -14.27
N LEU A 42 11.49 -9.36 -13.72
CA LEU A 42 11.89 -10.31 -12.68
C LEU A 42 11.89 -9.61 -11.34
N GLY A 43 11.37 -10.26 -10.34
CA GLY A 43 11.35 -9.73 -9.00
C GLY A 43 11.66 -10.78 -7.95
N THR A 44 12.00 -10.30 -6.78
CA THR A 44 12.24 -11.12 -5.60
C THR A 44 11.64 -10.46 -4.37
N TYR A 45 11.05 -11.27 -3.53
CA TYR A 45 10.56 -10.87 -2.21
C TYR A 45 11.27 -11.71 -1.16
N LEU A 46 11.85 -11.04 -0.19
CA LEU A 46 12.50 -11.66 0.97
C LEU A 46 11.93 -11.00 2.23
N MET A 47 11.48 -11.80 3.17
CA MET A 47 10.99 -11.30 4.47
C MET A 47 11.59 -12.12 5.59
N TYR A 48 12.39 -11.47 6.41
CA TYR A 48 12.76 -11.96 7.73
C TYR A 48 11.71 -11.52 8.74
N ILE A 49 11.28 -12.43 9.61
CA ILE A 49 10.31 -12.17 10.67
C ILE A 49 10.79 -12.85 11.97
N SER A 50 10.70 -12.14 13.07
CA SER A 50 11.01 -12.67 14.39
C SER A 50 10.03 -12.15 15.43
N ARG A 51 9.37 -13.06 16.14
CA ARG A 51 8.44 -12.75 17.23
C ARG A 51 8.86 -13.52 18.48
N PRO A 52 9.32 -12.84 19.54
CA PRO A 52 9.53 -13.48 20.84
C PRO A 52 8.26 -14.19 21.32
N GLN A 53 8.40 -15.36 21.96
CA GLN A 53 7.27 -16.18 22.40
C GLN A 53 6.27 -15.45 23.31
N ASN A 54 6.75 -14.48 24.07
CA ASN A 54 5.95 -13.70 25.02
C ASN A 54 5.31 -12.44 24.40
N MET A 55 5.41 -12.26 23.08
CA MET A 55 4.81 -11.12 22.38
C MET A 55 3.41 -11.48 21.89
N GLU A 56 2.44 -10.65 22.21
CA GLU A 56 1.03 -10.83 21.79
C GLU A 56 0.88 -10.71 20.26
N MET A 57 -0.06 -11.44 19.66
CA MET A 57 -0.24 -11.52 18.20
C MET A 57 -0.76 -10.23 17.56
N HIS A 58 -1.42 -9.38 18.33
CA HIS A 58 -1.87 -8.07 17.87
C HIS A 58 -0.73 -7.04 17.75
N ILE A 59 0.46 -7.35 18.28
CA ILE A 59 1.66 -6.52 18.11
C ILE A 59 2.41 -7.06 16.88
N PRO A 60 2.83 -6.21 15.92
CA PRO A 60 3.64 -6.65 14.79
C PRO A 60 4.94 -7.32 15.29
N PRO A 61 5.44 -8.36 14.63
CA PRO A 61 6.77 -8.88 14.93
C PRO A 61 7.86 -7.92 14.44
N THR A 62 9.08 -8.10 14.92
CA THR A 62 10.25 -7.54 14.22
C THR A 62 10.33 -8.15 12.83
N SER A 63 10.44 -7.32 11.80
CA SER A 63 10.54 -7.80 10.43
C SER A 63 11.46 -6.92 9.58
N VAL A 64 12.06 -7.53 8.57
CA VAL A 64 12.77 -6.82 7.51
C VAL A 64 12.27 -7.39 6.19
N ILE A 65 11.66 -6.53 5.39
CA ILE A 65 11.19 -6.90 4.05
C ILE A 65 12.15 -6.28 3.03
N PHE A 66 12.59 -7.08 2.09
CA PHE A 66 13.27 -6.66 0.87
C PHE A 66 12.43 -7.05 -0.34
N ASN A 67 12.19 -6.10 -1.22
CA ASN A 67 11.58 -6.36 -2.52
C ASN A 67 12.44 -5.72 -3.61
N GLY A 68 12.91 -6.52 -4.55
CA GLY A 68 13.68 -6.07 -5.70
C GLY A 68 12.99 -6.46 -6.99
N THR A 69 12.86 -5.51 -7.92
CA THR A 69 12.24 -5.72 -9.22
C THR A 69 13.09 -5.08 -10.32
N TYR A 70 13.30 -5.82 -11.39
CA TYR A 70 14.04 -5.34 -12.55
C TYR A 70 13.37 -5.78 -13.86
N SER A 71 13.22 -4.86 -14.81
CA SER A 71 12.63 -5.13 -16.11
C SER A 71 13.66 -5.19 -17.23
N LEU A 72 13.33 -5.88 -18.35
CA LEU A 72 14.19 -5.88 -19.53
C LEU A 72 14.37 -4.50 -20.17
N LYS A 73 13.51 -3.54 -19.84
CA LYS A 73 13.63 -2.13 -20.24
C LYS A 73 14.41 -1.28 -19.23
N LYS A 74 15.19 -1.91 -18.34
CA LYS A 74 16.05 -1.26 -17.32
C LYS A 74 15.29 -0.45 -16.27
N GLN A 75 14.04 -0.78 -16.02
CA GLN A 75 13.26 -0.19 -14.91
C GLN A 75 13.55 -0.96 -13.63
N THR A 76 13.65 -0.24 -12.54
CA THR A 76 14.07 -0.80 -11.26
C THR A 76 13.15 -0.30 -10.14
N VAL A 77 12.76 -1.21 -9.25
CA VAL A 77 12.19 -0.86 -7.94
C VAL A 77 12.93 -1.67 -6.89
N LEU A 78 13.48 -0.98 -5.90
CA LEU A 78 14.13 -1.59 -4.73
C LEU A 78 13.47 -1.04 -3.48
N THR A 79 12.96 -1.90 -2.63
CA THR A 79 12.32 -1.51 -1.37
C THR A 79 12.93 -2.30 -0.23
N VAL A 80 13.28 -1.62 0.86
CA VAL A 80 13.71 -2.20 2.12
C VAL A 80 12.81 -1.63 3.21
N GLN A 81 12.15 -2.49 3.99
CA GLN A 81 11.21 -2.07 5.03
C GLN A 81 11.55 -2.79 6.35
N PRO A 82 12.50 -2.27 7.14
CA PRO A 82 12.75 -2.75 8.49
C PRO A 82 11.72 -2.20 9.47
N GLU A 83 11.19 -3.05 10.32
CA GLU A 83 10.36 -2.71 11.48
C GLU A 83 10.88 -3.47 12.70
N LEU A 84 11.48 -2.75 13.65
CA LEU A 84 12.11 -3.30 14.84
C LEU A 84 11.21 -3.08 16.05
N GLN A 85 10.86 -4.15 16.74
CA GLN A 85 10.09 -4.09 17.97
C GLN A 85 11.03 -4.17 19.19
N MET A 86 10.87 -3.26 20.13
CA MET A 86 11.65 -3.20 21.36
C MET A 86 10.75 -3.27 22.59
N MET A 87 11.29 -3.75 23.70
CA MET A 87 10.58 -3.86 24.99
C MET A 87 9.19 -4.54 24.83
N ARG A 88 9.17 -5.71 24.15
CA ARG A 88 7.93 -6.48 23.87
C ARG A 88 6.87 -5.68 23.11
N GLY A 89 7.32 -4.81 22.19
CA GLY A 89 6.44 -4.00 21.35
C GLY A 89 5.94 -2.71 21.99
N LYS A 90 6.50 -2.32 23.14
CA LYS A 90 6.24 -0.98 23.71
C LYS A 90 6.75 0.12 22.77
N TYR A 91 7.91 -0.10 22.15
CA TYR A 91 8.47 0.79 21.14
C TYR A 91 8.64 0.05 19.83
N SER A 92 8.46 0.76 18.74
CA SER A 92 8.70 0.27 17.38
C SER A 92 9.43 1.35 16.60
N ILE A 93 10.45 0.97 15.86
CA ILE A 93 11.20 1.86 14.97
C ILE A 93 11.13 1.25 13.58
N SER A 94 10.85 2.06 12.55
CA SER A 94 10.86 1.62 11.16
C SER A 94 11.53 2.63 10.25
N PHE A 95 12.15 2.12 9.15
CA PHE A 95 12.88 2.91 8.16
C PHE A 95 12.58 2.40 6.75
N PRO A 96 11.32 2.41 6.29
CA PRO A 96 11.02 2.03 4.92
C PRO A 96 11.73 2.98 3.95
N THR A 97 12.41 2.40 2.97
CA THR A 97 13.13 3.12 1.92
C THR A 97 12.83 2.46 0.59
N THR A 98 12.46 3.26 -0.41
CA THR A 98 12.22 2.79 -1.77
C THR A 98 13.02 3.63 -2.75
N TYR A 99 13.75 2.94 -3.63
CA TYR A 99 14.28 3.52 -4.86
C TYR A 99 13.46 3.02 -6.04
N LYS A 100 13.04 3.93 -6.90
CA LYS A 100 12.21 3.62 -8.04
C LYS A 100 12.66 4.39 -9.28
N ASN A 101 12.86 3.66 -10.36
CA ASN A 101 13.04 4.20 -11.72
C ASN A 101 12.05 3.46 -12.61
N TRP A 102 10.85 4.02 -12.77
CA TRP A 102 9.73 3.31 -13.37
C TRP A 102 8.88 4.24 -14.23
N PRO A 103 8.38 3.78 -15.38
CA PRO A 103 7.44 4.55 -16.17
C PRO A 103 6.11 4.65 -15.42
N SER A 104 5.54 5.81 -15.45
CA SER A 104 4.25 6.13 -14.87
C SER A 104 3.36 6.83 -15.88
N SER A 105 2.11 7.01 -15.52
CA SER A 105 1.14 7.71 -16.33
C SER A 105 0.47 8.81 -15.51
N PHE A 106 0.27 9.95 -16.11
CA PHE A 106 -0.49 11.06 -15.59
C PHE A 106 -1.74 11.22 -16.44
N TYR A 107 -2.89 11.44 -15.86
CA TYR A 107 -4.18 11.53 -16.55
C TYR A 107 -4.85 12.90 -16.34
N GLY A 108 -4.11 13.88 -15.77
CA GLY A 108 -4.66 15.11 -15.27
C GLY A 108 -5.09 15.01 -13.79
N ILE A 109 -5.46 16.15 -13.21
CA ILE A 109 -5.92 16.26 -11.82
C ILE A 109 -7.45 16.26 -11.81
N GLY A 110 -8.06 15.48 -10.91
CA GLY A 110 -9.50 15.42 -10.69
C GLY A 110 -10.11 14.02 -10.77
N ASN A 111 -11.39 13.95 -10.39
CA ASN A 111 -12.15 12.71 -10.34
C ASN A 111 -12.68 12.26 -11.71
N ASN A 112 -12.78 13.17 -12.69
CA ASN A 112 -13.42 12.90 -13.99
C ASN A 112 -12.44 13.00 -15.16
N THR A 113 -11.13 12.77 -14.91
CA THR A 113 -10.11 12.73 -15.95
C THR A 113 -10.38 11.63 -16.97
N LYS A 114 -10.06 11.90 -18.25
CA LYS A 114 -10.30 10.95 -19.35
C LYS A 114 -9.13 9.99 -19.53
N GLU A 115 -9.38 8.80 -20.05
CA GLU A 115 -8.31 7.84 -20.40
C GLU A 115 -7.41 8.38 -21.52
N ASP A 116 -7.98 9.14 -22.45
CA ASP A 116 -7.27 9.73 -23.59
C ASP A 116 -6.33 10.88 -23.18
N SER A 117 -6.48 11.44 -21.97
CA SER A 117 -5.57 12.45 -21.42
C SER A 117 -4.27 11.87 -20.86
N LYS A 118 -4.03 10.57 -21.06
CA LYS A 118 -2.87 9.85 -20.53
C LYS A 118 -1.57 10.37 -21.09
N GLU A 119 -0.73 10.96 -20.26
CA GLU A 119 0.67 11.32 -20.52
C GLU A 119 1.60 10.31 -19.86
N LYS A 120 2.58 9.79 -20.62
CA LYS A 120 3.61 8.90 -20.07
C LYS A 120 4.80 9.70 -19.62
N TYR A 121 5.32 9.36 -18.46
CA TYR A 121 6.56 9.91 -17.95
C TYR A 121 7.40 8.84 -17.27
N THR A 122 8.70 9.10 -17.12
CA THR A 122 9.61 8.26 -16.32
C THR A 122 10.21 9.12 -15.25
N MET A 123 10.12 8.66 -14.01
CA MET A 123 10.62 9.37 -12.85
C MET A 123 11.55 8.46 -12.06
N GLN A 124 12.65 9.04 -11.61
CA GLN A 124 13.46 8.46 -10.55
C GLN A 124 12.97 9.01 -9.22
N GLU A 125 12.79 8.15 -8.25
CA GLU A 125 12.18 8.49 -6.98
C GLU A 125 12.95 7.78 -5.86
N ILE A 126 13.28 8.51 -4.80
CA ILE A 126 13.81 7.98 -3.56
C ILE A 126 12.84 8.39 -2.47
N GLU A 127 12.14 7.42 -1.91
CA GLU A 127 11.23 7.60 -0.78
C GLU A 127 11.92 7.07 0.48
N PHE A 128 11.98 7.87 1.51
CA PHE A 128 12.46 7.51 2.82
C PHE A 128 11.47 7.94 3.88
N GLN A 129 11.16 7.03 4.79
CA GLN A 129 10.38 7.36 5.97
C GLN A 129 11.09 6.81 7.20
N SER A 130 11.10 7.55 8.29
CA SER A 130 11.47 7.02 9.60
C SER A 130 10.30 7.19 10.56
N SER A 131 10.07 6.21 11.42
CA SER A 131 8.95 6.21 12.35
C SER A 131 9.41 5.71 13.72
N PHE A 132 8.97 6.40 14.75
CA PHE A 132 9.13 6.00 16.15
C PHE A 132 7.76 5.93 16.82
N LYS A 133 7.29 4.70 17.05
CA LYS A 133 5.99 4.42 17.65
C LYS A 133 6.12 4.04 19.12
N ILE A 134 5.32 4.68 19.97
CA ILE A 134 5.25 4.44 21.41
C ILE A 134 3.87 3.90 21.75
N ARG A 135 3.79 2.66 22.24
CA ARG A 135 2.56 2.09 22.82
C ARG A 135 2.50 2.41 24.31
N PHE A 136 1.61 3.32 24.68
CA PHE A 136 1.40 3.71 26.07
C PHE A 136 0.30 2.89 26.77
N SER A 137 -0.47 2.11 25.97
CA SER A 137 -1.38 1.10 26.51
C SER A 137 -1.47 -0.10 25.54
N LYS A 138 -2.19 -1.16 25.96
CA LYS A 138 -2.42 -2.34 25.10
C LYS A 138 -3.10 -2.01 23.76
N LYS A 139 -3.85 -0.92 23.69
CA LYS A 139 -4.68 -0.56 22.54
C LYS A 139 -4.28 0.75 21.88
N TRP A 140 -3.47 1.58 22.53
CA TRP A 140 -3.17 2.92 22.06
C TRP A 140 -1.68 3.14 21.85
N ALA A 141 -1.36 3.81 20.75
CA ALA A 141 -0.01 4.22 20.42
C ALA A 141 0.00 5.63 19.82
N ILE A 142 1.13 6.29 19.96
CA ILE A 142 1.50 7.48 19.20
C ILE A 142 2.66 7.10 18.30
N ASP A 143 2.65 7.59 17.08
CA ASP A 143 3.70 7.40 16.09
C ASP A 143 4.19 8.76 15.64
N LEU A 144 5.48 9.02 15.80
CA LEU A 144 6.16 10.21 15.30
C LEU A 144 6.96 9.78 14.09
N PHE A 145 6.85 10.51 12.97
CA PHE A 145 7.53 10.10 11.76
C PHE A 145 8.03 11.30 10.95
N TYR A 146 9.07 11.01 10.21
CA TYR A 146 9.64 11.90 9.20
C TYR A 146 9.53 11.21 7.85
N GLU A 147 9.21 11.98 6.81
CA GLU A 147 9.09 11.52 5.44
C GLU A 147 9.91 12.43 4.53
N MET A 148 10.63 11.82 3.59
CA MET A 148 11.41 12.52 2.58
C MET A 148 11.26 11.80 1.25
N ASP A 149 10.92 12.55 0.20
CA ASP A 149 10.82 12.04 -1.16
C ASP A 149 11.58 12.97 -2.11
N ASP A 150 12.58 12.41 -2.80
CA ASP A 150 13.34 13.08 -3.86
C ASP A 150 12.85 12.58 -5.23
N TYR A 151 12.24 13.47 -5.99
CA TYR A 151 11.69 13.19 -7.31
C TYR A 151 12.53 13.83 -8.40
N LYS A 152 12.98 13.04 -9.38
CA LYS A 152 13.69 13.49 -10.56
C LYS A 152 12.96 13.05 -11.83
N THR A 153 12.44 14.00 -12.58
CA THR A 153 11.80 13.72 -13.86
C THR A 153 12.85 13.43 -14.91
N LEU A 154 12.91 12.18 -15.38
CA LEU A 154 13.91 11.75 -16.35
C LEU A 154 13.43 11.90 -17.79
N LYS A 155 12.13 11.71 -18.03
CA LYS A 155 11.54 11.75 -19.36
C LYS A 155 10.04 12.03 -19.29
N THR A 156 9.58 12.95 -20.13
CA THR A 156 8.15 13.24 -20.39
C THR A 156 7.84 13.08 -21.87
N GLU A 157 6.57 13.01 -22.24
CA GLU A 157 6.16 13.11 -23.64
C GLU A 157 6.49 14.50 -24.20
N THR A 158 6.55 14.61 -25.53
CA THR A 158 6.94 15.87 -26.22
C THR A 158 5.90 16.98 -26.09
N THR A 159 4.66 16.61 -25.80
CA THR A 159 3.51 17.52 -25.62
C THR A 159 2.72 17.08 -24.40
N GLY A 160 2.15 18.00 -23.63
CA GLY A 160 1.30 17.72 -22.47
C GLY A 160 1.51 18.68 -21.30
N GLU A 161 0.71 18.53 -20.27
CA GLU A 161 0.71 19.41 -19.10
C GLU A 161 1.98 19.26 -18.27
N LEU A 162 2.52 18.03 -18.14
CA LEU A 162 3.78 17.80 -17.44
C LEU A 162 4.97 18.44 -18.15
N LYS A 163 4.98 18.42 -19.49
CA LYS A 163 6.05 19.02 -20.29
C LYS A 163 6.06 20.54 -20.20
N ASN A 164 4.90 21.15 -20.14
CA ASN A 164 4.75 22.60 -20.09
C ASN A 164 5.00 23.18 -18.70
N HIS A 165 5.34 22.33 -17.71
CA HIS A 165 5.58 22.72 -16.32
C HIS A 165 4.40 23.49 -15.69
N SER A 166 3.19 23.24 -16.17
CA SER A 166 1.96 23.84 -15.65
C SER A 166 1.44 23.18 -14.38
N ILE A 167 1.99 22.00 -14.03
CA ILE A 167 1.57 21.21 -12.87
C ILE A 167 2.65 21.30 -11.78
N ALA A 168 2.26 21.65 -10.56
CA ALA A 168 3.15 21.68 -9.40
C ALA A 168 3.85 20.33 -9.20
N GLY A 169 5.19 20.34 -9.10
CA GLY A 169 6.00 19.13 -8.95
C GLY A 169 6.24 18.34 -10.25
N SER A 170 5.96 18.93 -11.44
CA SER A 170 6.31 18.31 -12.73
C SER A 170 7.82 18.32 -13.01
N GLU A 171 8.55 19.20 -12.36
CA GLU A 171 10.01 19.24 -12.32
C GLU A 171 10.57 18.39 -11.18
N ASN A 172 11.91 18.42 -11.05
CA ASN A 172 12.56 17.81 -9.89
C ASN A 172 12.10 18.54 -8.62
N CYS A 173 11.77 17.79 -7.60
CA CYS A 173 11.43 18.38 -6.31
C CYS A 173 11.80 17.44 -5.15
N LEU A 174 12.18 18.04 -4.05
CA LEU A 174 12.40 17.41 -2.76
C LEU A 174 11.22 17.75 -1.85
N ILE A 175 10.60 16.74 -1.27
CA ILE A 175 9.52 16.88 -0.30
C ILE A 175 9.99 16.32 1.03
N SER A 176 9.88 17.11 2.08
CA SER A 176 10.36 16.72 3.41
C SER A 176 9.39 17.21 4.49
N GLY A 177 8.96 16.29 5.34
CA GLY A 177 7.93 16.59 6.34
C GLY A 177 8.05 15.80 7.63
N LEU A 178 7.51 16.38 8.70
CA LEU A 178 7.36 15.77 10.00
C LEU A 178 5.89 15.51 10.30
N GLY A 179 5.62 14.35 10.85
CA GLY A 179 4.26 13.95 11.15
C GLY A 179 4.11 13.23 12.47
N PHE A 180 2.86 13.12 12.88
CA PHE A 180 2.47 12.29 14.00
C PHE A 180 1.16 11.59 13.71
N SER A 181 0.93 10.47 14.38
CA SER A 181 -0.38 9.83 14.36
C SER A 181 -0.76 9.25 15.72
N ILE A 182 -2.07 9.24 15.98
CA ILE A 182 -2.66 8.57 17.13
C ILE A 182 -3.32 7.30 16.60
N ILE A 183 -2.99 6.18 17.22
CA ILE A 183 -3.43 4.86 16.77
C ILE A 183 -4.16 4.16 17.92
N ARG A 184 -5.35 3.63 17.62
CA ARG A 184 -6.02 2.65 18.46
C ARG A 184 -6.10 1.33 17.69
N ASP A 185 -5.43 0.30 18.19
CA ASP A 185 -5.39 -1.02 17.58
C ASP A 185 -5.94 -2.07 18.57
N THR A 186 -7.01 -2.73 18.14
CA THR A 186 -7.69 -3.79 18.91
C THR A 186 -7.87 -5.07 18.08
N ARG A 187 -7.10 -5.19 16.99
CA ARG A 187 -7.14 -6.37 16.12
C ARG A 187 -6.61 -7.60 16.86
N ASP A 188 -7.14 -8.75 16.51
CA ASP A 188 -6.67 -10.05 17.01
C ASP A 188 -5.32 -10.46 16.40
N ASN A 189 -5.05 -10.03 15.16
CA ASN A 189 -3.80 -10.29 14.44
C ASN A 189 -3.49 -9.15 13.48
N THR A 190 -2.21 -8.88 13.23
CA THR A 190 -1.76 -7.77 12.38
C THR A 190 -1.73 -8.13 10.89
N PHE A 191 -1.51 -9.40 10.54
CA PHE A 191 -1.42 -9.85 9.15
C PHE A 191 -2.76 -10.29 8.57
N TYR A 192 -3.56 -11.02 9.37
CA TYR A 192 -4.90 -11.47 8.99
C TYR A 192 -5.86 -11.26 10.15
N SER A 193 -6.48 -10.09 10.16
CA SER A 193 -7.43 -9.71 11.21
C SER A 193 -8.79 -10.33 10.97
N THR A 194 -9.36 -10.96 12.00
CA THR A 194 -10.71 -11.53 11.98
C THR A 194 -11.66 -10.83 12.93
N SER A 195 -11.13 -10.14 13.92
CA SER A 195 -11.91 -9.39 14.91
C SER A 195 -11.20 -8.12 15.37
N GLY A 196 -11.94 -7.23 16.02
CA GLY A 196 -11.41 -5.98 16.54
C GLY A 196 -11.43 -4.84 15.51
N GLY A 197 -10.51 -3.91 15.64
CA GLY A 197 -10.42 -2.77 14.74
C GLY A 197 -9.10 -2.03 14.84
N TYR A 198 -8.82 -1.24 13.82
CA TYR A 198 -7.67 -0.35 13.72
C TYR A 198 -8.15 1.04 13.33
N TYR A 199 -7.76 2.05 14.11
CA TYR A 199 -8.18 3.43 13.94
C TYR A 199 -6.94 4.30 14.02
N LYS A 200 -6.64 5.01 12.94
CA LYS A 200 -5.49 5.92 12.85
C LYS A 200 -5.98 7.30 12.45
N PHE A 201 -5.58 8.30 13.19
CA PHE A 201 -5.62 9.70 12.81
C PHE A 201 -4.18 10.17 12.65
N GLY A 202 -3.81 10.67 11.48
CA GLY A 202 -2.46 11.07 11.14
C GLY A 202 -2.40 12.47 10.56
N ASN A 203 -1.32 13.17 10.86
CA ASN A 203 -1.02 14.49 10.32
C ASN A 203 0.46 14.51 9.91
N ILE A 204 0.75 15.16 8.79
CA ILE A 204 2.10 15.45 8.34
C ILE A 204 2.16 16.88 7.79
N PHE A 205 3.25 17.57 8.10
CA PHE A 205 3.52 18.94 7.70
C PHE A 205 4.83 18.95 6.91
N PHE A 206 4.75 19.37 5.69
CA PHE A 206 5.88 19.57 4.79
C PHE A 206 6.20 21.04 4.75
N GLU A 207 7.44 21.38 5.06
CA GLU A 207 7.84 22.76 5.29
C GLU A 207 9.22 23.05 4.70
N ASP A 208 9.44 24.25 4.23
CA ASP A 208 10.69 24.72 3.65
C ASP A 208 11.88 24.62 4.62
N PHE A 209 11.67 24.88 5.92
CA PHE A 209 12.72 24.74 6.92
C PHE A 209 13.18 23.28 7.13
N LEU A 210 12.41 22.29 6.67
CA LEU A 210 12.79 20.87 6.63
C LEU A 210 13.48 20.51 5.30
N GLY A 211 13.64 21.45 4.37
CA GLY A 211 14.20 21.26 3.05
C GLY A 211 13.17 20.86 1.98
N SER A 212 11.87 21.04 2.25
CA SER A 212 10.83 20.77 1.28
C SER A 212 10.69 21.94 0.28
N ASP A 213 10.57 21.63 -1.01
CA ASP A 213 10.32 22.63 -2.06
C ASP A 213 8.87 23.14 -2.06
N TYR A 214 7.97 22.45 -1.34
CA TYR A 214 6.56 22.80 -1.20
C TYR A 214 6.16 22.78 0.28
N SER A 215 5.43 23.81 0.72
CA SER A 215 4.87 23.88 2.07
C SER A 215 3.37 23.58 2.03
N PHE A 216 2.99 22.43 2.57
CA PHE A 216 1.61 21.95 2.64
C PHE A 216 1.44 20.97 3.78
N SER A 217 0.19 20.61 4.09
CA SER A 217 -0.09 19.59 5.10
C SER A 217 -1.10 18.54 4.63
N GLN A 218 -0.96 17.32 5.15
CA GLN A 218 -1.92 16.25 4.92
C GLN A 218 -2.45 15.69 6.24
N HIS A 219 -3.77 15.53 6.29
CA HIS A 219 -4.49 14.96 7.42
C HIS A 219 -5.19 13.70 6.94
N SER A 220 -5.06 12.60 7.68
CA SER A 220 -5.58 11.31 7.27
C SER A 220 -6.34 10.61 8.38
N ILE A 221 -7.39 9.91 8.00
CA ILE A 221 -8.14 8.99 8.85
C ILE A 221 -8.13 7.62 8.18
N ASP A 222 -7.78 6.58 8.93
CA ASP A 222 -7.91 5.18 8.51
C ASP A 222 -8.71 4.44 9.60
N PHE A 223 -9.92 4.09 9.26
CA PHE A 223 -10.85 3.37 10.12
C PHE A 223 -11.04 1.96 9.55
N ARG A 224 -10.69 0.92 10.33
CA ARG A 224 -10.87 -0.48 9.96
C ARG A 224 -11.64 -1.20 11.05
N ARG A 225 -12.59 -2.05 10.65
CA ARG A 225 -13.35 -2.89 11.57
C ARG A 225 -13.47 -4.30 11.00
N PHE A 226 -13.30 -5.29 11.87
CA PHE A 226 -13.34 -6.71 11.55
C PHE A 226 -14.39 -7.40 12.39
N PHE A 227 -15.23 -8.19 11.73
CA PHE A 227 -16.34 -8.91 12.34
C PHE A 227 -16.17 -10.39 12.08
N PRO A 228 -16.00 -11.23 13.12
CA PRO A 228 -16.06 -12.69 12.95
C PRO A 228 -17.49 -13.07 12.60
N ILE A 229 -17.69 -13.77 11.48
CA ILE A 229 -19.01 -14.21 11.03
C ILE A 229 -19.24 -15.68 11.41
N ALA A 230 -18.25 -16.55 11.13
CA ALA A 230 -18.22 -17.95 11.47
C ALA A 230 -16.77 -18.42 11.62
N LEU A 231 -16.55 -19.68 11.98
CA LEU A 231 -15.21 -20.26 12.03
C LEU A 231 -14.55 -20.17 10.64
N GLY A 232 -13.39 -19.50 10.58
CA GLY A 232 -12.68 -19.26 9.32
C GLY A 232 -13.29 -18.16 8.42
N HIS A 233 -14.35 -17.49 8.85
CA HIS A 233 -15.03 -16.45 8.08
C HIS A 233 -14.95 -15.08 8.80
N ALA A 234 -14.57 -14.06 8.09
CA ALA A 234 -14.53 -12.69 8.61
C ALA A 234 -15.05 -11.68 7.58
N PHE A 235 -15.76 -10.69 8.07
CA PHE A 235 -16.11 -9.50 7.29
C PHE A 235 -15.22 -8.35 7.73
N ALA A 236 -14.56 -7.71 6.77
CA ALA A 236 -13.67 -6.59 6.98
C ALA A 236 -14.23 -5.34 6.32
N PHE A 237 -14.18 -4.22 7.00
CA PHE A 237 -14.62 -2.92 6.55
C PHE A 237 -13.52 -1.89 6.78
N GLN A 238 -13.30 -1.01 5.79
CA GLN A 238 -12.36 0.10 5.92
C GLN A 238 -12.95 1.38 5.32
N THR A 239 -12.74 2.49 6.00
CA THR A 239 -12.90 3.84 5.44
C THR A 239 -11.59 4.60 5.57
N MET A 240 -11.12 5.18 4.49
CA MET A 240 -9.96 6.06 4.47
C MET A 240 -10.38 7.44 3.96
N PHE A 241 -9.93 8.46 4.65
CA PHE A 241 -10.10 9.84 4.24
C PHE A 241 -8.75 10.56 4.30
N THR A 242 -8.42 11.34 3.28
CA THR A 242 -7.23 12.19 3.24
C THR A 242 -7.66 13.60 2.85
N TYR A 243 -7.18 14.57 3.59
CA TYR A 243 -7.37 15.99 3.37
C TYR A 243 -6.00 16.64 3.20
N THR A 244 -5.76 17.28 2.08
CA THR A 244 -4.55 18.06 1.80
C THR A 244 -4.91 19.54 1.84
N LYS A 245 -4.14 20.30 2.59
CA LYS A 245 -4.25 21.75 2.70
C LYS A 245 -3.03 22.38 2.02
N ASP A 246 -3.24 23.48 1.34
CA ASP A 246 -2.27 24.24 0.57
C ASP A 246 -1.82 23.48 -0.71
N GLU A 247 -0.93 24.08 -1.50
CA GLU A 247 -0.51 23.55 -2.80
C GLU A 247 0.50 22.42 -2.63
N ALA A 248 0.07 21.20 -2.92
CA ALA A 248 0.92 20.02 -2.93
C ALA A 248 1.36 19.68 -4.36
N PRO A 249 2.59 19.17 -4.56
CA PRO A 249 3.01 18.67 -5.86
C PRO A 249 2.15 17.47 -6.27
N PHE A 250 1.93 17.28 -7.59
CA PHE A 250 1.00 16.26 -8.10
C PHE A 250 1.31 14.84 -7.60
N ARG A 251 2.58 14.55 -7.28
CA ARG A 251 3.02 13.26 -6.73
C ARG A 251 2.55 13.03 -5.29
N LYS A 252 2.21 14.09 -4.56
CA LYS A 252 1.69 14.03 -3.19
C LYS A 252 0.17 14.20 -3.13
N LEU A 253 -0.48 14.46 -4.25
CA LEU A 253 -1.94 14.46 -4.30
C LEU A 253 -2.49 13.07 -3.94
N SER A 254 -3.67 13.08 -3.40
CA SER A 254 -4.38 11.86 -2.98
C SER A 254 -4.77 11.01 -4.19
N ASP A 255 -4.11 9.86 -4.38
CA ASP A 255 -4.35 8.94 -5.49
C ASP A 255 -5.39 7.86 -5.11
N LEU A 256 -6.46 7.78 -5.90
CA LEU A 256 -7.48 6.76 -5.73
C LEU A 256 -6.98 5.39 -6.21
N GLY A 257 -6.36 5.33 -7.41
CA GLY A 257 -5.93 4.09 -8.04
C GLY A 257 -4.84 3.35 -7.27
N ASN A 258 -3.96 4.08 -6.58
CA ASN A 258 -2.94 3.47 -5.72
C ASN A 258 -3.52 2.80 -4.45
N LYS A 259 -4.73 3.15 -4.07
CA LYS A 259 -5.37 2.63 -2.84
C LYS A 259 -6.62 1.79 -3.11
N MET A 260 -7.19 1.85 -4.28
CA MET A 260 -8.40 1.14 -4.68
C MET A 260 -8.09 0.16 -5.81
N ARG A 261 -8.37 -1.10 -5.59
CA ARG A 261 -8.12 -2.17 -6.58
C ARG A 261 -8.96 -1.96 -7.84
N GLY A 262 -8.43 -2.36 -9.00
CA GLY A 262 -9.13 -2.26 -10.28
C GLY A 262 -8.93 -0.95 -11.03
N TYR A 263 -8.08 -0.06 -10.54
CA TYR A 263 -7.69 1.18 -11.21
C TYR A 263 -6.18 1.32 -11.29
N ASP A 264 -5.68 1.89 -12.38
CA ASP A 264 -4.26 2.23 -12.53
C ASP A 264 -3.84 3.30 -11.50
N SER A 265 -2.61 3.24 -11.02
CA SER A 265 -2.02 4.31 -10.19
C SER A 265 -2.05 5.64 -10.93
N ASN A 266 -2.26 6.73 -10.22
CA ASN A 266 -2.43 8.10 -10.73
C ASN A 266 -3.63 8.29 -11.68
N ARG A 267 -4.57 7.34 -11.72
CA ARG A 267 -5.74 7.45 -12.60
C ARG A 267 -6.68 8.56 -12.18
N PHE A 268 -6.87 8.75 -10.89
CA PHE A 268 -7.65 9.83 -10.29
C PHE A 268 -6.88 10.38 -9.11
N ILE A 269 -6.35 11.59 -9.23
CA ILE A 269 -5.58 12.26 -8.20
C ILE A 269 -6.16 13.65 -7.92
N ASP A 270 -6.24 14.03 -6.64
CA ASP A 270 -6.69 15.37 -6.24
C ASP A 270 -6.29 15.64 -4.78
N ASN A 271 -6.59 16.83 -4.25
CA ASN A 271 -6.26 17.23 -2.89
C ASN A 271 -6.86 16.30 -1.83
N HIS A 272 -8.12 15.93 -2.00
CA HIS A 272 -8.83 15.12 -1.01
C HIS A 272 -9.24 13.78 -1.60
N ARG A 273 -9.34 12.77 -0.73
CA ARG A 273 -9.76 11.42 -1.13
C ARG A 273 -10.60 10.78 -0.05
N LEU A 274 -11.70 10.15 -0.48
CA LEU A 274 -12.51 9.24 0.33
C LEU A 274 -12.52 7.86 -0.33
N ILE A 275 -12.24 6.81 0.44
CA ILE A 275 -12.38 5.41 0.00
C ILE A 275 -13.12 4.64 1.07
N VAL A 276 -14.07 3.81 0.63
CA VAL A 276 -14.77 2.82 1.46
C VAL A 276 -14.57 1.45 0.85
N ARG A 277 -14.20 0.47 1.67
CA ARG A 277 -13.94 -0.92 1.27
C ARG A 277 -14.69 -1.88 2.14
N SER A 278 -15.18 -2.94 1.54
CA SER A 278 -15.78 -4.09 2.22
C SER A 278 -15.19 -5.36 1.64
N GLU A 279 -14.80 -6.30 2.49
CA GLU A 279 -14.22 -7.56 2.08
C GLU A 279 -14.72 -8.71 2.95
N TYR A 280 -15.23 -9.75 2.31
CA TYR A 280 -15.58 -11.00 2.96
C TYR A 280 -14.46 -12.01 2.72
N ARG A 281 -13.86 -12.51 3.82
CA ARG A 281 -12.73 -13.44 3.85
C ARG A 281 -13.15 -14.78 4.38
N LEU A 282 -12.69 -15.85 3.72
CA LEU A 282 -13.02 -17.21 4.17
C LEU A 282 -11.86 -18.17 3.92
N PHE A 283 -11.62 -19.05 4.90
CA PHE A 283 -10.79 -20.25 4.79
C PHE A 283 -11.69 -21.47 5.06
N PRO A 284 -12.46 -21.91 4.03
CA PRO A 284 -13.59 -22.83 4.24
C PRO A 284 -13.17 -24.29 4.45
N TRP A 285 -11.92 -24.63 4.20
CA TRP A 285 -11.54 -26.03 4.11
C TRP A 285 -10.65 -26.49 5.25
N GLU A 286 -11.21 -27.25 6.18
CA GLU A 286 -10.48 -28.16 7.06
C GLU A 286 -10.00 -29.39 6.27
N THR A 287 -9.26 -29.18 5.17
CA THR A 287 -8.80 -30.26 4.31
C THR A 287 -7.35 -30.63 4.60
N ARG A 288 -6.81 -31.62 3.85
CA ARG A 288 -5.38 -31.99 3.84
C ARG A 288 -4.42 -30.80 3.64
N LEU A 289 -4.89 -29.65 3.15
CA LEU A 289 -4.16 -28.38 3.01
C LEU A 289 -4.09 -27.57 4.30
N GLN A 290 -4.56 -28.11 5.44
CA GLN A 290 -4.43 -27.53 6.78
C GLN A 290 -4.89 -26.06 6.85
N ASN A 291 -6.04 -25.73 6.30
CA ASN A 291 -6.57 -24.35 6.26
C ASN A 291 -5.62 -23.33 5.61
N ARG A 292 -4.81 -23.75 4.63
CA ARG A 292 -3.82 -22.88 3.98
C ARG A 292 -4.35 -22.12 2.76
N VAL A 293 -5.50 -22.52 2.23
CA VAL A 293 -6.11 -21.89 1.06
C VAL A 293 -7.42 -21.25 1.46
N GLY A 294 -7.59 -19.99 1.07
CA GLY A 294 -8.79 -19.21 1.33
C GLY A 294 -9.21 -18.38 0.13
N LEU A 295 -10.38 -17.77 0.25
CA LEU A 295 -10.96 -16.88 -0.74
C LEU A 295 -11.29 -15.53 -0.10
N ALA A 296 -11.32 -14.49 -0.91
CA ALA A 296 -11.86 -13.20 -0.53
C ALA A 296 -12.74 -12.64 -1.65
N PHE A 297 -13.82 -11.95 -1.28
CA PHE A 297 -14.68 -11.19 -2.18
C PHE A 297 -14.75 -9.78 -1.67
N PHE A 298 -14.65 -8.80 -2.55
CA PHE A 298 -14.58 -7.41 -2.14
C PHE A 298 -15.33 -6.47 -3.06
N ILE A 299 -15.77 -5.37 -2.46
CA ILE A 299 -16.34 -4.20 -3.15
C ILE A 299 -15.66 -2.98 -2.55
N GLU A 300 -15.25 -2.06 -3.41
CA GLU A 300 -14.61 -0.81 -3.05
C GLU A 300 -15.26 0.34 -3.78
N THR A 301 -15.36 1.47 -3.12
CA THR A 301 -15.84 2.72 -3.72
C THR A 301 -15.03 3.89 -3.22
N GLY A 302 -14.88 4.91 -4.03
CA GLY A 302 -14.12 6.09 -3.64
C GLY A 302 -14.23 7.23 -4.62
N GLN A 303 -13.73 8.36 -4.19
CA GLN A 303 -13.70 9.61 -4.95
C GLN A 303 -12.50 10.44 -4.52
N VAL A 304 -11.92 11.18 -5.46
CA VAL A 304 -11.03 12.32 -5.18
C VAL A 304 -11.76 13.63 -5.43
N SER A 305 -11.30 14.71 -4.82
CA SER A 305 -11.99 16.01 -4.90
C SER A 305 -11.03 17.17 -4.65
N PRO A 306 -11.19 18.32 -5.34
CA PRO A 306 -10.38 19.52 -5.10
C PRO A 306 -10.70 20.19 -3.76
N ASN A 307 -11.93 20.06 -3.26
CA ASN A 307 -12.38 20.62 -1.98
C ASN A 307 -13.46 19.75 -1.34
N LEU A 308 -13.79 19.99 -0.06
CA LEU A 308 -14.75 19.19 0.69
C LEU A 308 -16.18 19.28 0.14
N ASP A 309 -16.57 20.43 -0.39
CA ASP A 309 -17.92 20.68 -0.88
C ASP A 309 -18.16 20.06 -2.26
N ALA A 310 -17.10 19.61 -2.93
CA ALA A 310 -17.19 19.00 -4.27
C ALA A 310 -17.37 17.46 -4.25
N PHE A 311 -17.40 16.83 -3.09
CA PHE A 311 -17.77 15.42 -3.00
C PHE A 311 -19.21 15.19 -3.42
N ARG A 312 -19.45 14.22 -4.33
CA ARG A 312 -20.78 13.87 -4.86
C ARG A 312 -20.97 12.36 -4.88
N PHE A 313 -22.02 11.86 -4.28
CA PHE A 313 -22.34 10.43 -4.29
C PHE A 313 -22.54 9.87 -5.71
N THR A 314 -22.95 10.71 -6.65
CA THR A 314 -23.17 10.34 -8.06
C THR A 314 -21.86 10.13 -8.85
N GLU A 315 -20.73 10.59 -8.32
CA GLU A 315 -19.42 10.54 -8.99
C GLU A 315 -18.47 9.51 -8.38
N LEU A 316 -18.98 8.67 -7.48
CA LEU A 316 -18.20 7.60 -6.86
C LEU A 316 -17.68 6.62 -7.91
N LYS A 317 -16.40 6.32 -7.85
CA LYS A 317 -15.78 5.23 -8.61
C LYS A 317 -15.99 3.95 -7.82
N CYS A 318 -16.39 2.88 -8.52
CA CYS A 318 -16.64 1.58 -7.91
C CYS A 318 -15.73 0.52 -8.53
N SER A 319 -15.30 -0.42 -7.72
CA SER A 319 -14.64 -1.64 -8.17
C SER A 319 -15.08 -2.82 -7.32
N GLY A 320 -14.86 -4.01 -7.84
CA GLY A 320 -15.14 -5.24 -7.11
C GLY A 320 -14.35 -6.40 -7.66
N GLY A 321 -14.26 -7.47 -6.91
CA GLY A 321 -13.49 -8.61 -7.35
C GLY A 321 -13.45 -9.75 -6.35
N ALA A 322 -12.59 -10.72 -6.70
CA ALA A 322 -12.34 -11.89 -5.87
C ALA A 322 -10.85 -12.19 -5.84
N GLY A 323 -10.42 -12.90 -4.82
CA GLY A 323 -9.02 -13.28 -4.68
C GLY A 323 -8.81 -14.59 -3.94
N LEU A 324 -7.66 -15.18 -4.23
CA LEU A 324 -7.13 -16.33 -3.55
C LEU A 324 -6.23 -15.91 -2.40
N ARG A 325 -6.20 -16.71 -1.35
CA ARG A 325 -5.37 -16.55 -0.17
C ARG A 325 -4.58 -17.81 0.09
N PHE A 326 -3.28 -17.67 0.28
CA PHE A 326 -2.40 -18.79 0.64
C PHE A 326 -1.70 -18.44 1.95
N MET A 327 -1.93 -19.23 2.99
CA MET A 327 -1.32 -19.03 4.30
C MET A 327 0.15 -19.46 4.24
N LEU A 328 1.08 -18.50 4.14
CA LEU A 328 2.52 -18.75 4.10
C LEU A 328 3.05 -19.19 5.47
N LEU A 329 2.72 -18.42 6.51
CA LEU A 329 3.13 -18.68 7.88
C LEU A 329 1.87 -18.81 8.77
N PRO A 330 1.34 -20.03 8.98
CA PRO A 330 0.10 -20.23 9.74
C PRO A 330 0.17 -19.67 11.16
N ASN A 331 1.30 -19.82 11.84
CA ASN A 331 1.48 -19.33 13.22
C ASN A 331 1.40 -17.80 13.33
N GLU A 332 1.78 -17.08 12.29
CA GLU A 332 1.71 -15.61 12.21
C GLU A 332 0.46 -15.15 11.45
N LYS A 333 -0.24 -16.06 10.79
CA LYS A 333 -1.33 -15.80 9.84
C LYS A 333 -0.88 -14.89 8.66
N LEU A 334 0.38 -15.02 8.23
CA LEU A 334 0.87 -14.30 7.06
C LEU A 334 0.32 -14.96 5.80
N THR A 335 -0.40 -14.19 4.98
CA THR A 335 -1.00 -14.64 3.71
C THR A 335 -0.25 -14.07 2.51
N LEU A 336 -0.20 -14.87 1.44
CA LEU A 336 0.00 -14.41 0.07
C LEU A 336 -1.39 -14.28 -0.56
N ARG A 337 -1.68 -13.16 -1.19
CA ARG A 337 -2.95 -12.94 -1.88
C ARG A 337 -2.74 -12.72 -3.38
N ILE A 338 -3.69 -13.22 -4.14
CA ILE A 338 -3.84 -12.97 -5.58
C ILE A 338 -5.25 -12.45 -5.78
N ASP A 339 -5.40 -11.16 -6.07
CA ASP A 339 -6.70 -10.51 -6.27
C ASP A 339 -6.88 -10.15 -7.74
N TYR A 340 -8.04 -10.49 -8.29
CA TYR A 340 -8.51 -9.95 -9.57
C TYR A 340 -9.63 -8.95 -9.29
N ALA A 341 -9.42 -7.71 -9.72
CA ALA A 341 -10.34 -6.60 -9.51
C ALA A 341 -10.79 -6.01 -10.84
N ILE A 342 -12.05 -5.62 -10.91
CA ILE A 342 -12.65 -4.94 -12.05
C ILE A 342 -13.17 -3.58 -11.56
N GLY A 343 -12.67 -2.52 -12.17
CA GLY A 343 -13.19 -1.16 -12.02
C GLY A 343 -13.98 -0.74 -13.25
N ASN A 344 -14.36 0.54 -13.30
CA ASN A 344 -15.03 1.09 -14.48
C ASN A 344 -13.99 1.26 -15.62
N ASN A 345 -14.13 0.48 -16.68
CA ASN A 345 -13.25 0.41 -17.86
C ASN A 345 -11.80 -0.05 -17.57
N SER A 346 -11.54 -0.65 -16.42
CA SER A 346 -10.21 -1.14 -16.03
C SER A 346 -10.29 -2.44 -15.25
N SER A 347 -9.20 -3.19 -15.24
CA SER A 347 -9.05 -4.38 -14.41
C SER A 347 -7.61 -4.53 -13.98
N ASP A 348 -7.40 -5.14 -12.83
CA ASP A 348 -6.09 -5.31 -12.23
C ASP A 348 -5.93 -6.71 -11.64
N LEU A 349 -4.71 -7.25 -11.71
CA LEU A 349 -4.32 -8.51 -11.07
C LEU A 349 -3.19 -8.20 -10.09
N ILE A 350 -3.48 -8.36 -8.80
CA ILE A 350 -2.59 -7.96 -7.72
C ILE A 350 -2.05 -9.19 -7.03
N LEU A 351 -0.73 -9.29 -6.95
CA LEU A 351 -0.01 -10.29 -6.17
C LEU A 351 0.78 -9.58 -5.07
N THR A 352 0.52 -9.90 -3.82
CA THR A 352 1.25 -9.34 -2.68
C THR A 352 1.12 -10.20 -1.44
N SER A 353 2.00 -10.00 -0.46
CA SER A 353 1.84 -10.54 0.88
C SER A 353 0.92 -9.65 1.73
N GLN A 354 0.32 -10.22 2.75
CA GLN A 354 -0.62 -9.60 3.68
C GLN A 354 -1.98 -9.22 3.04
N GLU A 355 -2.96 -8.91 3.88
CA GLU A 355 -4.27 -8.48 3.42
C GLU A 355 -4.29 -7.02 2.95
N ALA A 356 -5.34 -6.65 2.23
CA ALA A 356 -5.47 -5.30 1.67
C ALA A 356 -5.63 -4.22 2.75
N PHE A 357 -6.18 -4.61 3.93
CA PHE A 357 -6.32 -3.74 5.10
C PHE A 357 -6.59 -4.54 6.38
#